data_47ff7b008f0a34c9282ddc1bfa007422
#
_entry.id   47ff7b008f0a34c9282ddc1bfa007422
#
_cell.length_a   1.000
_cell.length_b   1.000
_cell.length_c   1.000
_cell.angle_alpha   90.00
_cell.angle_beta   90.00
_cell.angle_gamma   90.00
#
_symmetry.space_group_name_H-M   'P 1'
#
loop_
_entity.id
_entity.type
_entity.pdbx_description
1 polymer ?
#
loop_
_entity_poly.entity_id
_entity_poly.type
_entity_poly.pdbx_seq_one_letter_code
_entity_poly.pdbx_strand_id
1 'polypeptide(L)' 'GEALTTYAVVLGVAPQDRAHFNEAAHAHFNEIFSSASVSAADVHAATLAMMQKDARLAKYAHEA' A
#
# COMPACT_ATOMS: atom_id res chain seq x y z
N GLY A 1 2.02 -6.95 -9.34
CA GLY A 1 2.81 -6.49 -10.44
C GLY A 1 4.00 -5.64 -10.04
N GLU A 2 4.80 -5.26 -10.99
CA GLU A 2 6.00 -4.46 -10.75
C GLU A 2 5.71 -3.11 -10.13
N ALA A 3 4.57 -2.51 -10.47
CA ALA A 3 4.19 -1.22 -9.92
C ALA A 3 4.02 -1.28 -8.40
N LEU A 4 3.37 -2.33 -7.89
CA LEU A 4 3.20 -2.51 -6.46
C LEU A 4 4.53 -2.80 -5.77
N THR A 5 5.39 -3.60 -6.42
CA THR A 5 6.72 -3.89 -5.88
C THR A 5 7.56 -2.62 -5.77
N THR A 6 7.54 -1.78 -6.82
CA THR A 6 8.24 -0.51 -6.81
C THR A 6 7.70 0.41 -5.72
N TYR A 7 6.38 0.44 -5.57
CA TYR A 7 5.76 1.27 -4.55
C TYR A 7 6.14 0.81 -3.15
N ALA A 8 6.20 -0.51 -2.93
CA ALA A 8 6.65 -1.06 -1.65
C ALA A 8 8.07 -0.61 -1.33
N VAL A 9 8.96 -0.60 -2.32
CA VAL A 9 10.33 -0.11 -2.14
C VAL A 9 10.34 1.36 -1.75
N VAL A 10 9.56 2.18 -2.43
CA VAL A 10 9.46 3.61 -2.13
C VAL A 10 8.96 3.85 -0.71
N LEU A 11 8.02 3.03 -0.24
CA LEU A 11 7.49 3.13 1.12
C LEU A 11 8.45 2.58 2.17
N GLY A 12 9.53 1.95 1.77
CA GLY A 12 10.51 1.39 2.69
C GLY A 12 10.13 0.02 3.25
N VAL A 13 9.21 -0.69 2.60
CA VAL A 13 8.79 -2.02 3.04
C VAL A 13 9.94 -2.99 2.85
N ALA A 14 10.33 -3.70 3.91
CA ALA A 14 11.45 -4.65 3.85
C ALA A 14 11.13 -5.80 2.90
N PRO A 15 12.17 -6.40 2.26
CA PRO A 15 11.95 -7.47 1.29
C PRO A 15 11.08 -8.62 1.80
N GLN A 16 11.24 -9.01 3.07
CA GLN A 16 10.48 -10.10 3.65
C GLN A 16 9.00 -9.76 3.84
N ASP A 17 8.64 -8.48 3.81
CA ASP A 17 7.25 -8.04 3.98
C ASP A 17 6.59 -7.63 2.67
N ARG A 18 7.34 -7.60 1.56
CA ARG A 18 6.80 -7.15 0.27
C ARG A 18 5.72 -8.05 -0.29
N ALA A 19 5.85 -9.37 -0.10
CA ALA A 19 4.82 -10.30 -0.53
C ALA A 19 3.52 -10.06 0.23
N HIS A 20 3.62 -9.84 1.53
CA HIS A 20 2.47 -9.52 2.36
C HIS A 20 1.83 -8.20 1.93
N PHE A 21 2.64 -7.19 1.64
CA PHE A 21 2.14 -5.91 1.14
C PHE A 21 1.36 -6.08 -0.17
N ASN A 22 1.91 -6.86 -1.10
CA ASN A 22 1.24 -7.12 -2.37
C ASN A 22 -0.09 -7.82 -2.17
N GLU A 23 -0.14 -8.82 -1.31
CA GLU A 23 -1.38 -9.53 -1.00
C GLU A 23 -2.41 -8.61 -0.36
N ALA A 24 -2.00 -7.78 0.57
CA ALA A 24 -2.89 -6.83 1.22
C ALA A 24 -3.42 -5.80 0.23
N ALA A 25 -2.56 -5.29 -0.65
CA ALA A 25 -2.95 -4.34 -1.67
C ALA A 25 -3.97 -4.94 -2.65
N HIS A 26 -3.79 -6.20 -3.03
CA HIS A 26 -4.76 -6.88 -3.88
C HIS A 26 -6.10 -7.11 -3.17
N ALA A 27 -6.05 -7.50 -1.91
CA ALA A 27 -7.26 -7.73 -1.13
C ALA A 27 -8.08 -6.45 -0.95
N HIS A 28 -7.41 -5.31 -0.89
CA HIS A 28 -8.05 -4.00 -0.70
C HIS A 28 -8.06 -3.15 -1.96
N PHE A 29 -7.88 -3.78 -3.12
CA PHE A 29 -7.74 -3.06 -4.40
C PHE A 29 -8.88 -2.09 -4.64
N ASN A 30 -10.13 -2.53 -4.40
CA ASN A 30 -11.30 -1.68 -4.63
C ASN A 30 -11.37 -0.49 -3.68
N GLU A 31 -10.78 -0.59 -2.52
CA GLU A 31 -10.71 0.51 -1.57
C GLU A 31 -9.65 1.52 -1.98
N ILE A 32 -8.52 1.04 -2.50
CA ILE A 32 -7.41 1.89 -2.94
C ILE A 32 -7.76 2.60 -4.25
N PHE A 33 -8.37 1.87 -5.17
CA PHE A 33 -8.79 2.38 -6.48
C PHE A 33 -10.31 2.39 -6.55
N SER A 34 -10.93 3.26 -5.75
CA SER A 34 -12.38 3.29 -5.60
C SER A 34 -13.10 3.85 -6.83
N SER A 35 -12.39 4.58 -7.69
CA SER A 35 -12.93 5.06 -8.95
C SER A 35 -11.80 5.29 -9.94
N ALA A 36 -12.17 5.45 -11.21
CA ALA A 36 -11.20 5.72 -12.26
C ALA A 36 -10.57 7.11 -12.16
N SER A 37 -11.15 7.98 -11.35
CA SER A 37 -10.69 9.37 -11.22
C SER A 37 -9.89 9.64 -9.95
N VAL A 38 -9.49 8.59 -9.22
CA VAL A 38 -8.65 8.80 -8.03
C VAL A 38 -7.31 9.41 -8.43
N SER A 39 -6.84 10.34 -7.62
CA SER A 39 -5.52 10.95 -7.81
C SER A 39 -4.43 10.09 -7.17
N ALA A 40 -3.17 10.38 -7.50
CA ALA A 40 -2.05 9.72 -6.83
C ALA A 40 -2.07 9.95 -5.33
N ALA A 41 -2.47 11.15 -4.90
CA ALA A 41 -2.59 11.46 -3.47
C ALA A 41 -3.68 10.60 -2.81
N ASP A 42 -4.81 10.39 -3.50
CA ASP A 42 -5.88 9.54 -2.99
C ASP A 42 -5.43 8.09 -2.85
N VAL A 43 -4.72 7.57 -3.85
CA VAL A 43 -4.16 6.21 -3.82
C VAL A 43 -3.19 6.07 -2.66
N HIS A 44 -2.31 7.04 -2.48
CA HIS A 44 -1.34 7.03 -1.39
C HIS A 44 -2.02 7.03 -0.03
N ALA A 45 -2.99 7.91 0.17
CA ALA A 45 -3.74 7.99 1.43
C ALA A 45 -4.48 6.69 1.74
N ALA A 46 -5.13 6.10 0.74
CA ALA A 46 -5.85 4.84 0.91
C ALA A 46 -4.89 3.69 1.21
N THR A 47 -3.72 3.67 0.57
CA THR A 47 -2.69 2.66 0.82
C THR A 47 -2.17 2.75 2.24
N LEU A 48 -1.87 3.95 2.71
CA LEU A 48 -1.41 4.14 4.10
C LEU A 48 -2.49 3.72 5.09
N ALA A 49 -3.75 4.04 4.83
CA ALA A 49 -4.85 3.63 5.69
C ALA A 49 -4.97 2.11 5.78
N MET A 50 -4.81 1.42 4.64
CA MET A 50 -4.81 -0.03 4.59
C MET A 50 -3.65 -0.60 5.43
N MET A 51 -2.47 -0.04 5.28
CA MET A 51 -1.28 -0.50 6.00
C MET A 51 -1.41 -0.30 7.51
N GLN A 52 -2.04 0.80 7.95
CA GLN A 52 -2.24 1.08 9.36
C GLN A 52 -3.16 0.05 10.03
N LYS A 53 -4.02 -0.59 9.26
CA LYS A 53 -4.92 -1.64 9.76
C LYS A 53 -4.28 -3.02 9.77
N ASP A 54 -3.09 -3.15 9.20
CA ASP A 54 -2.39 -4.43 9.09
C ASP A 54 -1.20 -4.43 10.05
N ALA A 55 -1.21 -5.38 11.00
CA ALA A 55 -0.20 -5.43 12.06
C ALA A 55 1.24 -5.52 11.52
N ARG A 56 1.43 -6.19 10.37
CA ARG A 56 2.78 -6.33 9.79
C ARG A 56 3.21 -5.09 9.03
N LEU A 57 2.27 -4.32 8.49
CA LEU A 57 2.56 -3.18 7.64
C LEU A 57 2.47 -1.84 8.36
N ALA A 58 1.84 -1.83 9.53
CA ALA A 58 1.62 -0.57 10.26
C ALA A 58 2.91 0.19 10.54
N LYS A 59 4.00 -0.52 10.79
CA LYS A 59 5.30 0.11 11.05
C LYS A 59 5.86 0.89 9.87
N TYR A 60 5.35 0.62 8.66
CA TYR A 60 5.77 1.34 7.45
C TYR A 60 4.83 2.49 7.09
N ALA A 61 3.69 2.59 7.78
CA ALA A 61 2.66 3.58 7.46
C ALA A 61 2.91 4.90 8.20
N HIS A 62 4.15 5.34 8.21
CA HIS A 62 4.52 6.61 8.80
C HIS A 62 4.33 7.72 7.77
N GLU A 63 3.84 8.84 8.22
CA GLU A 63 3.89 10.04 7.41
C GLU A 63 5.31 10.59 7.44
N ALA A 64 5.83 10.80 6.27
CA ALA A 64 7.15 11.36 6.13
C ALA A 64 7.17 12.82 6.55
#